data_44a19304e0f0f18f819419603d1e9cf0
#
_entry.id   44a19304e0f0f18f819419603d1e9cf0
#
_cell.length_a   1.000
_cell.length_b   1.000
_cell.length_c   1.000
_cell.angle_alpha   90.00
_cell.angle_beta   90.00
_cell.angle_gamma   90.00
#
_symmetry.space_group_name_H-M   'P 1'
#
loop_
_entity.id
_entity.type
_entity.pdbx_description
1 polymer ?
#
loop_
_entity_poly.entity_id
_entity_poly.type
_entity_poly.pdbx_seq_one_letter_code
_entity_poly.pdbx_strand_id
1 'polypeptide(L)'
;TGSFGRAFVRTVLARYPALRRLVIYSRDELKQFEMAQVFSPSQHAGLRYFIGDIRDEARLRRALEGIDIVVHAAALKQVPAAEYNPFECIKTNVLGAQNLIEACLSNPVRRVVALSTDKAAAPVNLYGATKLCSDKLFIAANNIRGNRDIRFSVVRYGNVMGSRGSVIPFFMAQRKTGTLPITDPHMTRFNISLQQGVDMVLWSIENAWGGEILVPKIPSYRITDVASAIAPECRQEIVGIRPGEKIHEEMITASDSFTTVDMGRYYAILPIGGEYSIEEYCAANGATPVETGFAYNSGSNPNFLDVEELRRLIFDSTDKVNL
;
A
#
# COMPACT_ATOMS: atom_id res chain seq x y z
N THR A 1 3.65 6.55 10.91
CA THR A 1 3.90 5.92 12.24
C THR A 1 3.40 4.47 12.32
N GLY A 2 2.74 3.92 11.29
CA GLY A 2 2.37 2.51 11.17
C GLY A 2 3.54 1.61 10.73
N SER A 3 3.27 0.29 10.53
CA SER A 3 4.31 -0.69 10.14
C SER A 3 5.08 -0.27 8.89
N PHE A 4 4.35 0.11 7.81
CA PHE A 4 4.99 0.59 6.59
C PHE A 4 5.84 1.85 6.84
N GLY A 5 5.30 2.87 7.52
CA GLY A 5 6.02 4.12 7.77
C GLY A 5 7.31 3.92 8.58
N ARG A 6 7.30 3.03 9.60
CA ARG A 6 8.50 2.68 10.38
C ARG A 6 9.55 1.99 9.50
N ALA A 7 9.14 1.03 8.65
CA ALA A 7 10.05 0.35 7.73
C ALA A 7 10.61 1.31 6.67
N PHE A 8 9.76 2.18 6.12
CA PHE A 8 10.17 3.21 5.16
C PHE A 8 11.22 4.16 5.76
N VAL A 9 10.95 4.71 6.95
CA VAL A 9 11.90 5.62 7.63
C VAL A 9 13.23 4.93 7.91
N ARG A 10 13.21 3.69 8.42
CA ARG A 10 14.44 2.90 8.65
C ARG A 10 15.25 2.75 7.36
N THR A 11 14.59 2.36 6.27
CA THR A 11 15.25 2.15 4.98
C THR A 11 15.80 3.45 4.41
N VAL A 12 15.03 4.54 4.47
CA VAL A 12 15.44 5.86 3.95
C VAL A 12 16.63 6.40 4.72
N LEU A 13 16.61 6.35 6.06
CA LEU A 13 17.72 6.81 6.90
C LEU A 13 19.00 6.00 6.67
N ALA A 14 18.88 4.70 6.40
CA ALA A 14 20.02 3.84 6.10
C ALA A 14 20.59 4.07 4.69
N ARG A 15 19.72 4.21 3.68
CA ARG A 15 20.15 4.34 2.27
C ARG A 15 20.57 5.77 1.90
N TYR A 16 20.00 6.78 2.55
CA TYR A 16 20.20 8.19 2.24
C TYR A 16 20.64 8.99 3.48
N PRO A 17 21.83 8.71 4.04
CA PRO A 17 22.28 9.37 5.30
C PRO A 17 22.47 10.88 5.16
N ALA A 18 22.66 11.37 3.93
CA ALA A 18 22.80 12.80 3.63
C ALA A 18 21.45 13.52 3.35
N LEU A 19 20.32 12.86 3.61
CA LEU A 19 19.01 13.45 3.39
C LEU A 19 18.82 14.70 4.25
N ARG A 20 18.56 15.84 3.60
CA ARG A 20 18.45 17.13 4.26
C ARG A 20 17.25 17.22 5.21
N ARG A 21 16.12 16.62 4.82
CA ARG A 21 14.87 16.67 5.60
C ARG A 21 14.00 15.43 5.34
N LEU A 22 13.55 14.79 6.41
CA LEU A 22 12.55 13.75 6.42
C LEU A 22 11.46 14.14 7.42
N VAL A 23 10.28 14.47 6.91
CA VAL A 23 9.13 14.87 7.74
C VAL A 23 8.19 13.69 7.93
N ILE A 24 7.93 13.33 9.18
CA ILE A 24 6.92 12.35 9.56
C ILE A 24 5.67 13.12 10.00
N TYR A 25 4.63 13.07 9.17
CA TYR A 25 3.36 13.73 9.42
C TYR A 25 2.30 12.71 9.85
N SER A 26 1.74 12.89 11.02
CA SER A 26 0.75 11.96 11.60
C SER A 26 -0.06 12.66 12.69
N ARG A 27 -1.32 12.26 12.87
CA ARG A 27 -2.19 12.80 13.92
C ARG A 27 -1.98 12.18 15.30
N ASP A 28 -1.33 11.02 15.37
CA ASP A 28 -1.16 10.21 16.58
C ASP A 28 0.17 10.59 17.26
N GLU A 29 0.10 11.40 18.32
CA GLU A 29 1.27 11.89 19.07
C GLU A 29 2.02 10.75 19.77
N LEU A 30 1.29 9.78 20.33
CA LEU A 30 1.91 8.67 21.05
C LEU A 30 2.76 7.81 20.11
N LYS A 31 2.23 7.47 18.93
CA LYS A 31 3.00 6.73 17.93
C LYS A 31 4.19 7.53 17.38
N GLN A 32 4.09 8.87 17.31
CA GLN A 32 5.24 9.71 16.98
C GLN A 32 6.28 9.67 18.08
N PHE A 33 5.87 9.78 19.34
CA PHE A 33 6.76 9.66 20.49
C PHE A 33 7.48 8.31 20.51
N GLU A 34 6.74 7.18 20.41
CA GLU A 34 7.32 5.84 20.34
C GLU A 34 8.32 5.71 19.16
N MET A 35 7.98 6.28 18.03
CA MET A 35 8.84 6.25 16.84
C MET A 35 10.11 7.07 17.04
N ALA A 36 10.04 8.20 17.75
CA ALA A 36 11.17 9.05 18.08
C ALA A 36 12.14 8.40 19.06
N GLN A 37 11.70 7.45 19.88
CA GLN A 37 12.62 6.63 20.73
C GLN A 37 13.52 5.73 19.88
N VAL A 38 13.05 5.30 18.69
CA VAL A 38 13.79 4.42 17.77
C VAL A 38 14.58 5.23 16.75
N PHE A 39 14.00 6.31 16.24
CA PHE A 39 14.58 7.20 15.24
C PHE A 39 14.65 8.62 15.81
N SER A 40 15.68 8.89 16.58
CA SER A 40 15.81 10.18 17.28
C SER A 40 16.29 11.30 16.34
N PRO A 41 15.69 12.51 16.39
CA PRO A 41 16.23 13.70 15.71
C PRO A 41 17.65 14.06 16.13
N SER A 42 18.11 13.67 17.32
CA SER A 42 19.49 13.89 17.77
C SER A 42 20.50 13.01 17.00
N GLN A 43 20.08 11.81 16.58
CA GLN A 43 20.90 10.89 15.76
C GLN A 43 20.74 11.18 14.25
N HIS A 44 19.60 11.72 13.84
CA HIS A 44 19.25 12.02 12.45
C HIS A 44 18.82 13.47 12.31
N ALA A 45 19.79 14.38 12.11
CA ALA A 45 19.56 15.82 12.09
C ALA A 45 18.51 16.31 11.08
N GLY A 46 18.25 15.55 10.01
CA GLY A 46 17.20 15.83 9.02
C GLY A 46 15.80 15.41 9.42
N LEU A 47 15.63 14.59 10.48
CA LEU A 47 14.34 14.02 10.86
C LEU A 47 13.48 15.05 11.62
N ARG A 48 12.21 15.14 11.24
CA ARG A 48 11.21 16.03 11.86
C ARG A 48 9.90 15.30 12.08
N TYR A 49 9.29 15.49 13.23
CA TYR A 49 7.97 14.95 13.59
C TYR A 49 6.96 16.09 13.62
N PHE A 50 5.98 16.03 12.72
CA PHE A 50 4.88 16.99 12.65
C PHE A 50 3.57 16.33 13.04
N ILE A 51 2.95 16.79 14.11
CA ILE A 51 1.58 16.44 14.44
C ILE A 51 0.63 17.19 13.49
N GLY A 52 -0.25 16.43 12.83
CA GLY A 52 -1.27 16.97 11.95
C GLY A 52 -2.15 15.87 11.36
N ASP A 53 -3.37 16.25 10.98
CA ASP A 53 -4.34 15.37 10.33
C ASP A 53 -4.34 15.61 8.82
N ILE A 54 -4.48 14.54 8.03
CA ILE A 54 -4.58 14.61 6.57
C ILE A 54 -5.82 15.43 6.11
N ARG A 55 -6.81 15.59 6.99
CA ARG A 55 -8.01 16.37 6.76
C ARG A 55 -7.81 17.89 6.93
N ASP A 56 -6.65 18.30 7.42
CA ASP A 56 -6.27 19.71 7.61
C ASP A 56 -5.30 20.13 6.50
N GLU A 57 -5.86 20.75 5.46
CA GLU A 57 -5.10 21.23 4.31
C GLU A 57 -4.11 22.34 4.68
N ALA A 58 -4.49 23.28 5.54
CA ALA A 58 -3.62 24.38 5.96
C ALA A 58 -2.37 23.84 6.68
N ARG A 59 -2.56 22.83 7.55
CA ARG A 59 -1.46 22.16 8.24
C ARG A 59 -0.57 21.37 7.28
N LEU A 60 -1.15 20.72 6.27
CA LEU A 60 -0.40 20.01 5.21
C LEU A 60 0.46 20.98 4.40
N ARG A 61 -0.09 22.13 3.98
CA ARG A 61 0.66 23.17 3.24
C ARG A 61 1.90 23.61 4.03
N ARG A 62 1.77 23.83 5.33
CA ARG A 62 2.91 24.19 6.21
C ARG A 62 3.91 23.04 6.35
N ALA A 63 3.46 21.79 6.46
CA ALA A 63 4.32 20.63 6.60
C ALA A 63 5.14 20.34 5.34
N LEU A 64 4.65 20.74 4.18
CA LEU A 64 5.27 20.52 2.87
C LEU A 64 6.25 21.63 2.44
N GLU A 65 6.45 22.68 3.25
CA GLU A 65 7.42 23.72 2.93
C GLU A 65 8.84 23.15 2.77
N GLY A 66 9.41 23.29 1.57
CA GLY A 66 10.74 22.78 1.21
C GLY A 66 10.84 21.26 1.15
N ILE A 67 9.75 20.58 0.83
CA ILE A 67 9.67 19.14 0.58
C ILE A 67 9.55 18.90 -0.93
N ASP A 68 10.40 18.02 -1.46
CA ASP A 68 10.45 17.66 -2.88
C ASP A 68 9.63 16.38 -3.17
N ILE A 69 9.54 15.47 -2.19
CA ILE A 69 8.97 14.12 -2.38
C ILE A 69 7.95 13.84 -1.28
N VAL A 70 6.79 13.32 -1.65
CA VAL A 70 5.73 12.93 -0.73
C VAL A 70 5.36 11.46 -0.91
N VAL A 71 5.31 10.73 0.21
CA VAL A 71 4.77 9.35 0.25
C VAL A 71 3.50 9.36 1.10
N HIS A 72 2.36 9.13 0.47
CA HIS A 72 1.06 9.13 1.12
C HIS A 72 0.68 7.72 1.59
N ALA A 73 0.80 7.48 2.89
CA ALA A 73 0.47 6.21 3.52
C ALA A 73 -0.64 6.32 4.59
N ALA A 74 -1.31 7.48 4.69
CA ALA A 74 -2.38 7.70 5.66
C ALA A 74 -3.71 7.17 5.12
N ALA A 75 -4.38 6.30 5.88
CA ALA A 75 -5.72 5.82 5.56
C ALA A 75 -6.40 5.20 6.78
N LEU A 76 -7.74 5.22 6.81
CA LEU A 76 -8.54 4.29 7.58
C LEU A 76 -8.71 3.02 6.75
N LYS A 77 -8.34 1.85 7.29
CA LYS A 77 -8.25 0.59 6.52
C LYS A 77 -9.03 -0.59 7.12
N GLN A 78 -9.57 -0.43 8.32
CA GLN A 78 -10.33 -1.50 8.98
C GLN A 78 -11.74 -1.54 8.38
N VAL A 79 -12.06 -2.61 7.65
CA VAL A 79 -13.34 -2.74 6.92
C VAL A 79 -14.54 -2.58 7.85
N PRO A 80 -14.68 -3.31 8.98
CA PRO A 80 -15.83 -3.14 9.86
C PRO A 80 -15.97 -1.72 10.43
N ALA A 81 -14.85 -1.06 10.75
CA ALA A 81 -14.86 0.30 11.27
C ALA A 81 -15.25 1.31 10.18
N ALA A 82 -14.85 1.09 8.93
CA ALA A 82 -15.22 1.92 7.79
C ALA A 82 -16.71 1.80 7.47
N GLU A 83 -17.26 0.58 7.47
CA GLU A 83 -18.69 0.34 7.24
C GLU A 83 -19.55 0.98 8.34
N TYR A 84 -19.11 0.94 9.59
CA TYR A 84 -19.81 1.55 10.71
C TYR A 84 -19.69 3.09 10.73
N ASN A 85 -18.56 3.65 10.27
CA ASN A 85 -18.28 5.09 10.26
C ASN A 85 -17.97 5.57 8.83
N PRO A 86 -18.94 5.50 7.90
CA PRO A 86 -18.68 5.67 6.46
C PRO A 86 -18.12 7.06 6.14
N PHE A 87 -18.68 8.12 6.72
CA PHE A 87 -18.25 9.48 6.40
C PHE A 87 -16.85 9.81 6.94
N GLU A 88 -16.46 9.25 8.08
CA GLU A 88 -15.09 9.42 8.60
C GLU A 88 -14.06 8.71 7.72
N CYS A 89 -14.42 7.58 7.11
CA CYS A 89 -13.61 6.90 6.12
C CYS A 89 -13.46 7.75 4.84
N ILE A 90 -14.56 8.32 4.33
CA ILE A 90 -14.55 9.23 3.17
C ILE A 90 -13.71 10.48 3.47
N LYS A 91 -13.94 11.14 4.61
CA LYS A 91 -13.15 12.33 5.01
C LYS A 91 -11.65 12.05 5.03
N THR A 92 -11.24 10.88 5.54
CA THR A 92 -9.82 10.57 5.68
C THR A 92 -9.22 10.09 4.36
N ASN A 93 -9.86 9.15 3.67
CA ASN A 93 -9.28 8.49 2.52
C ASN A 93 -9.50 9.24 1.21
N VAL A 94 -10.62 9.97 1.07
CA VAL A 94 -10.97 10.71 -0.15
C VAL A 94 -10.66 12.19 0.00
N LEU A 95 -11.33 12.88 0.95
CA LEU A 95 -11.11 14.32 1.14
C LEU A 95 -9.68 14.60 1.63
N GLY A 96 -9.12 13.74 2.49
CA GLY A 96 -7.72 13.85 2.90
C GLY A 96 -6.73 13.67 1.74
N ALA A 97 -7.03 12.78 0.77
CA ALA A 97 -6.23 12.67 -0.45
C ALA A 97 -6.30 13.95 -1.29
N GLN A 98 -7.50 14.53 -1.48
CA GLN A 98 -7.67 15.81 -2.17
C GLN A 98 -6.90 16.94 -1.48
N ASN A 99 -7.02 17.07 -0.16
CA ASN A 99 -6.27 18.09 0.60
C ASN A 99 -4.76 17.95 0.41
N LEU A 100 -4.26 16.72 0.37
CA LEU A 100 -2.82 16.49 0.12
C LEU A 100 -2.43 16.89 -1.29
N ILE A 101 -3.25 16.60 -2.31
CA ILE A 101 -3.00 17.01 -3.70
C ILE A 101 -2.92 18.54 -3.79
N GLU A 102 -3.91 19.26 -3.21
CA GLU A 102 -3.91 20.74 -3.19
C GLU A 102 -2.68 21.30 -2.47
N ALA A 103 -2.32 20.72 -1.33
CA ALA A 103 -1.14 21.13 -0.59
C ALA A 103 0.15 20.87 -1.39
N CYS A 104 0.24 19.74 -2.13
CA CYS A 104 1.39 19.47 -3.00
C CYS A 104 1.47 20.43 -4.19
N LEU A 105 0.33 20.74 -4.84
CA LEU A 105 0.26 21.70 -5.94
C LEU A 105 0.63 23.14 -5.53
N SER A 106 0.49 23.45 -4.24
CA SER A 106 0.83 24.78 -3.68
C SER A 106 2.26 24.88 -3.14
N ASN A 107 3.04 23.80 -3.20
CA ASN A 107 4.41 23.71 -2.69
C ASN A 107 5.35 23.18 -3.80
N PRO A 108 6.69 23.30 -3.66
CA PRO A 108 7.65 22.85 -4.66
C PRO A 108 7.83 21.32 -4.69
N VAL A 109 6.77 20.57 -4.45
CA VAL A 109 6.78 19.09 -4.51
C VAL A 109 6.94 18.64 -5.96
N ARG A 110 7.80 17.65 -6.18
CA ARG A 110 8.12 17.11 -7.51
C ARG A 110 7.61 15.68 -7.72
N ARG A 111 7.51 14.91 -6.66
CA ARG A 111 7.08 13.49 -6.74
C ARG A 111 6.12 13.18 -5.60
N VAL A 112 5.01 12.56 -5.96
CA VAL A 112 4.02 12.06 -5.00
C VAL A 112 3.72 10.60 -5.31
N VAL A 113 3.96 9.71 -4.35
CA VAL A 113 3.59 8.29 -4.45
C VAL A 113 2.53 7.97 -3.41
N ALA A 114 1.35 7.62 -3.85
CA ALA A 114 0.24 7.23 -2.98
C ALA A 114 0.14 5.70 -2.86
N LEU A 115 0.04 5.21 -1.62
CA LEU A 115 -0.14 3.78 -1.36
C LEU A 115 -1.62 3.40 -1.53
N SER A 116 -1.86 2.35 -2.31
CA SER A 116 -3.16 1.76 -2.55
C SER A 116 -3.20 0.29 -2.07
N THR A 117 -4.22 -0.43 -2.44
CA THR A 117 -4.53 -1.79 -1.98
C THR A 117 -5.22 -2.59 -3.10
N ASP A 118 -5.08 -3.92 -3.06
CA ASP A 118 -5.86 -4.87 -3.86
C ASP A 118 -7.39 -4.67 -3.72
N LYS A 119 -7.85 -4.15 -2.58
CA LYS A 119 -9.27 -3.87 -2.33
C LYS A 119 -9.82 -2.68 -3.11
N ALA A 120 -8.96 -1.87 -3.72
CA ALA A 120 -9.35 -0.77 -4.60
C ALA A 120 -9.74 -1.26 -6.02
N ALA A 121 -9.25 -2.44 -6.44
CA ALA A 121 -9.67 -3.07 -7.68
C ALA A 121 -11.01 -3.80 -7.46
N ALA A 122 -12.04 -3.49 -8.25
CA ALA A 122 -13.40 -4.03 -8.11
C ALA A 122 -13.88 -4.08 -6.64
N PRO A 123 -14.03 -2.94 -5.94
CA PRO A 123 -14.28 -2.89 -4.50
C PRO A 123 -15.65 -3.46 -4.13
N VAL A 124 -15.70 -4.25 -3.05
CA VAL A 124 -16.93 -4.83 -2.47
C VAL A 124 -17.21 -4.29 -1.06
N ASN A 125 -16.41 -3.34 -0.59
CA ASN A 125 -16.58 -2.68 0.71
C ASN A 125 -16.19 -1.20 0.61
N LEU A 126 -16.60 -0.41 1.61
CA LEU A 126 -16.37 1.02 1.63
C LEU A 126 -14.89 1.38 1.66
N TYR A 127 -14.06 0.65 2.41
CA TYR A 127 -12.62 0.90 2.41
C TYR A 127 -12.04 0.81 0.99
N GLY A 128 -12.34 -0.27 0.27
CA GLY A 128 -11.91 -0.43 -1.12
C GLY A 128 -12.43 0.69 -2.02
N ALA A 129 -13.72 1.04 -1.91
CA ALA A 129 -14.33 2.13 -2.69
C ALA A 129 -13.65 3.48 -2.42
N THR A 130 -13.36 3.83 -1.16
CA THR A 130 -12.63 5.06 -0.83
C THR A 130 -11.20 5.06 -1.33
N LYS A 131 -10.53 3.90 -1.39
CA LYS A 131 -9.19 3.78 -1.97
C LYS A 131 -9.21 3.88 -3.48
N LEU A 132 -10.23 3.35 -4.15
CA LEU A 132 -10.43 3.56 -5.59
C LEU A 132 -10.62 5.06 -5.90
N CYS A 133 -11.47 5.76 -5.12
CA CYS A 133 -11.64 7.22 -5.27
C CYS A 133 -10.29 7.94 -5.10
N SER A 134 -9.54 7.61 -4.05
CA SER A 134 -8.19 8.16 -3.80
C SER A 134 -7.24 7.91 -4.98
N ASP A 135 -7.19 6.69 -5.52
CA ASP A 135 -6.36 6.35 -6.68
C ASP A 135 -6.72 7.25 -7.89
N LYS A 136 -8.02 7.40 -8.18
CA LYS A 136 -8.48 8.26 -9.28
C LYS A 136 -8.13 9.74 -9.07
N LEU A 137 -8.20 10.26 -7.84
CA LEU A 137 -7.79 11.63 -7.51
C LEU A 137 -6.29 11.84 -7.76
N PHE A 138 -5.42 10.94 -7.30
CA PHE A 138 -3.97 11.06 -7.54
C PHE A 138 -3.61 10.94 -9.01
N ILE A 139 -4.25 10.04 -9.77
CA ILE A 139 -4.03 9.92 -11.21
C ILE A 139 -4.44 11.21 -11.92
N ALA A 140 -5.66 11.71 -11.66
CA ALA A 140 -6.21 12.91 -12.28
C ALA A 140 -5.45 14.20 -11.87
N ALA A 141 -4.74 14.20 -10.75
CA ALA A 141 -3.93 15.34 -10.30
C ALA A 141 -2.83 15.73 -11.31
N ASN A 142 -2.38 14.78 -12.15
CA ASN A 142 -1.43 15.09 -13.22
C ASN A 142 -2.03 16.03 -14.28
N ASN A 143 -3.36 15.97 -14.52
CA ASN A 143 -4.04 16.81 -15.52
C ASN A 143 -4.24 18.26 -15.04
N ILE A 144 -4.23 18.50 -13.71
CA ILE A 144 -4.47 19.83 -13.11
C ILE A 144 -3.21 20.51 -12.60
N ARG A 145 -2.03 19.90 -12.76
CA ARG A 145 -0.75 20.44 -12.30
C ARG A 145 -0.30 21.70 -13.03
N GLY A 146 -0.86 22.00 -14.18
CA GLY A 146 -0.42 23.11 -15.05
C GLY A 146 1.04 22.94 -15.46
N ASN A 147 1.83 24.00 -15.39
CA ASN A 147 3.26 23.99 -15.76
C ASN A 147 4.18 23.51 -14.65
N ARG A 148 3.67 22.93 -13.55
CA ARG A 148 4.49 22.45 -12.43
C ARG A 148 5.16 21.13 -12.79
N ASP A 149 6.46 20.99 -12.46
CA ASP A 149 7.16 19.70 -12.56
C ASP A 149 6.85 18.80 -11.36
N ILE A 150 5.57 18.48 -11.20
CA ILE A 150 5.09 17.52 -10.19
C ILE A 150 4.46 16.32 -10.89
N ARG A 151 4.72 15.12 -10.36
CA ARG A 151 4.16 13.86 -10.85
C ARG A 151 3.53 13.10 -9.71
N PHE A 152 2.32 12.62 -9.94
CA PHE A 152 1.55 11.81 -9.00
C PHE A 152 1.46 10.38 -9.55
N SER A 153 1.80 9.39 -8.75
CA SER A 153 1.67 7.98 -9.07
C SER A 153 1.09 7.20 -7.91
N VAL A 154 0.59 6.01 -8.20
CA VAL A 154 -0.02 5.12 -7.20
C VAL A 154 0.74 3.81 -7.19
N VAL A 155 1.00 3.25 -6.02
CA VAL A 155 1.45 1.86 -5.85
C VAL A 155 0.31 1.04 -5.23
N ARG A 156 -0.07 -0.05 -5.87
CA ARG A 156 -1.14 -0.95 -5.44
C ARG A 156 -0.55 -2.30 -5.13
N TYR A 157 -0.65 -2.75 -3.89
CA TYR A 157 -0.18 -4.07 -3.49
C TYR A 157 -1.15 -4.73 -2.49
N GLY A 158 -0.99 -6.05 -2.33
CA GLY A 158 -1.84 -6.88 -1.50
C GLY A 158 -1.50 -6.82 -0.01
N ASN A 159 -1.77 -7.91 0.68
CA ASN A 159 -1.57 -8.01 2.12
C ASN A 159 -0.08 -7.97 2.47
N VAL A 160 0.28 -7.05 3.35
CA VAL A 160 1.64 -7.00 3.91
C VAL A 160 1.74 -8.03 5.03
N MET A 161 2.66 -8.98 4.89
CA MET A 161 2.90 -10.06 5.85
C MET A 161 3.16 -9.51 7.26
N GLY A 162 2.49 -10.09 8.27
CA GLY A 162 2.69 -9.71 9.68
C GLY A 162 2.22 -8.30 10.04
N SER A 163 1.52 -7.59 9.15
CA SER A 163 0.99 -6.25 9.46
C SER A 163 -0.05 -6.31 10.60
N ARG A 164 -0.12 -5.25 11.41
CA ARG A 164 -1.09 -5.15 12.51
C ARG A 164 -2.52 -5.34 12.00
N GLY A 165 -3.28 -6.22 12.67
CA GLY A 165 -4.67 -6.55 12.32
C GLY A 165 -4.82 -7.48 11.11
N SER A 166 -3.76 -8.12 10.64
CA SER A 166 -3.81 -9.15 9.59
C SER A 166 -4.01 -10.55 10.18
N VAL A 167 -4.27 -11.52 9.30
CA VAL A 167 -4.58 -12.90 9.67
C VAL A 167 -3.46 -13.59 10.43
N ILE A 168 -2.18 -13.30 10.12
CA ILE A 168 -1.03 -13.95 10.77
C ILE A 168 -0.97 -13.64 12.27
N PRO A 169 -0.92 -12.38 12.74
CA PRO A 169 -0.99 -12.08 14.18
C PRO A 169 -2.25 -12.62 14.84
N PHE A 170 -3.37 -12.63 14.14
CA PHE A 170 -4.62 -13.19 14.65
C PHE A 170 -4.51 -14.69 14.89
N PHE A 171 -4.02 -15.49 13.93
CA PHE A 171 -3.83 -16.93 14.10
C PHE A 171 -2.79 -17.26 15.17
N MET A 172 -1.70 -16.50 15.24
CA MET A 172 -0.71 -16.67 16.30
C MET A 172 -1.32 -16.47 17.71
N ALA A 173 -2.22 -15.49 17.86
CA ALA A 173 -2.93 -15.29 19.13
C ALA A 173 -3.95 -16.41 19.40
N GLN A 174 -4.66 -16.88 18.38
CA GLN A 174 -5.68 -17.94 18.50
C GLN A 174 -5.10 -19.36 18.67
N ARG A 175 -3.85 -19.60 18.30
CA ARG A 175 -3.18 -20.90 18.41
C ARG A 175 -3.38 -21.55 19.78
N LYS A 176 -3.39 -20.76 20.85
CA LYS A 176 -3.57 -21.24 22.24
C LYS A 176 -4.94 -21.89 22.51
N THR A 177 -5.94 -21.63 21.66
CA THR A 177 -7.29 -22.19 21.82
C THR A 177 -7.44 -23.61 21.23
N GLY A 178 -6.41 -24.06 20.47
CA GLY A 178 -6.47 -25.34 19.73
C GLY A 178 -7.33 -25.31 18.46
N THR A 179 -7.94 -24.15 18.14
CA THR A 179 -8.81 -24.00 16.97
C THR A 179 -8.52 -22.70 16.25
N LEU A 180 -8.38 -22.74 14.91
CA LEU A 180 -8.21 -21.57 14.06
C LEU A 180 -9.46 -21.36 13.21
N PRO A 181 -10.12 -20.19 13.28
CA PRO A 181 -11.29 -19.90 12.46
C PRO A 181 -10.87 -19.56 11.02
N ILE A 182 -11.37 -20.34 10.08
CA ILE A 182 -11.14 -20.17 8.65
C ILE A 182 -12.40 -19.57 8.02
N THR A 183 -12.26 -18.41 7.39
CA THR A 183 -13.41 -17.73 6.75
C THR A 183 -13.98 -18.54 5.60
N ASP A 184 -13.11 -19.03 4.71
CA ASP A 184 -13.45 -19.92 3.58
C ASP A 184 -12.20 -20.71 3.16
N PRO A 185 -12.28 -22.03 2.91
CA PRO A 185 -11.12 -22.84 2.55
C PRO A 185 -10.51 -22.51 1.18
N HIS A 186 -11.29 -21.89 0.29
CA HIS A 186 -10.83 -21.46 -1.04
C HIS A 186 -10.22 -20.05 -1.04
N MET A 187 -10.28 -19.34 0.09
CA MET A 187 -9.81 -17.97 0.19
C MET A 187 -8.32 -17.84 -0.04
N THR A 188 -7.95 -16.94 -0.95
CA THR A 188 -6.56 -16.64 -1.27
C THR A 188 -6.25 -15.15 -1.05
N ARG A 189 -4.99 -14.84 -0.82
CA ARG A 189 -4.48 -13.46 -0.68
C ARG A 189 -3.14 -13.33 -1.37
N PHE A 190 -2.84 -12.15 -1.85
CA PHE A 190 -1.49 -11.79 -2.27
C PHE A 190 -0.59 -11.55 -1.05
N ASN A 191 0.70 -11.84 -1.21
CA ASN A 191 1.69 -11.67 -0.15
C ASN A 191 2.83 -10.75 -0.56
N ILE A 192 3.08 -9.72 0.24
CA ILE A 192 4.25 -8.86 0.09
C ILE A 192 4.91 -8.63 1.45
N SER A 193 6.25 -8.61 1.49
CA SER A 193 6.96 -8.20 2.70
C SER A 193 6.96 -6.67 2.86
N LEU A 194 7.16 -6.19 4.09
CA LEU A 194 7.33 -4.74 4.34
C LEU A 194 8.46 -4.15 3.50
N GLN A 195 9.58 -4.85 3.40
CA GLN A 195 10.74 -4.37 2.65
C GLN A 195 10.46 -4.28 1.15
N GLN A 196 9.80 -5.30 0.56
CA GLN A 196 9.39 -5.25 -0.85
C GLN A 196 8.44 -4.07 -1.13
N GLY A 197 7.49 -3.78 -0.21
CA GLY A 197 6.62 -2.62 -0.32
C GLY A 197 7.38 -1.29 -0.26
N VAL A 198 8.37 -1.18 0.62
CA VAL A 198 9.25 0.00 0.70
C VAL A 198 10.10 0.14 -0.56
N ASP A 199 10.71 -0.93 -1.04
CA ASP A 199 11.55 -0.92 -2.24
C ASP A 199 10.75 -0.53 -3.48
N MET A 200 9.50 -0.99 -3.59
CA MET A 200 8.59 -0.60 -4.66
C MET A 200 8.27 0.90 -4.63
N VAL A 201 8.02 1.47 -3.45
CA VAL A 201 7.77 2.91 -3.31
C VAL A 201 9.01 3.72 -3.68
N LEU A 202 10.20 3.31 -3.24
CA LEU A 202 11.45 3.99 -3.59
C LEU A 202 11.70 3.92 -5.10
N TRP A 203 11.50 2.74 -5.70
CA TRP A 203 11.61 2.56 -7.15
C TRP A 203 10.61 3.47 -7.90
N SER A 204 9.36 3.57 -7.41
CA SER A 204 8.33 4.42 -8.00
C SER A 204 8.68 5.91 -7.95
N ILE A 205 9.30 6.39 -6.87
CA ILE A 205 9.78 7.77 -6.75
C ILE A 205 10.78 8.10 -7.88
N GLU A 206 11.65 7.15 -8.23
CA GLU A 206 12.72 7.34 -9.21
C GLU A 206 12.23 7.16 -10.64
N ASN A 207 11.29 6.22 -10.89
CA ASN A 207 10.98 5.73 -12.23
C ASN A 207 9.56 6.09 -12.74
N ALA A 208 8.62 6.48 -11.86
CA ALA A 208 7.26 6.77 -12.29
C ALA A 208 7.20 8.05 -13.17
N TRP A 209 6.42 7.97 -14.24
CA TRP A 209 6.20 9.08 -15.18
C TRP A 209 5.09 10.02 -14.74
N GLY A 210 4.17 9.52 -13.91
CA GLY A 210 2.97 10.21 -13.44
C GLY A 210 1.70 9.70 -14.12
N GLY A 211 0.68 9.42 -13.30
CA GLY A 211 -0.62 8.92 -13.74
C GLY A 211 -0.77 7.41 -13.73
N GLU A 212 0.32 6.64 -13.57
CA GLU A 212 0.24 5.19 -13.52
C GLU A 212 -0.10 4.64 -12.14
N ILE A 213 -0.76 3.47 -12.12
CA ILE A 213 -0.87 2.59 -10.96
C ILE A 213 0.12 1.45 -11.15
N LEU A 214 1.15 1.43 -10.33
CA LEU A 214 2.16 0.38 -10.33
C LEU A 214 1.71 -0.80 -9.46
N VAL A 215 1.83 -2.02 -9.99
CA VAL A 215 1.38 -3.26 -9.33
C VAL A 215 2.53 -4.27 -9.32
N PRO A 216 2.97 -4.78 -8.15
CA PRO A 216 4.05 -5.75 -8.09
C PRO A 216 3.58 -7.15 -8.48
N LYS A 217 4.45 -7.90 -9.14
CA LYS A 217 4.28 -9.34 -9.33
C LYS A 217 4.73 -10.06 -8.06
N ILE A 218 3.78 -10.50 -7.25
CA ILE A 218 3.99 -11.10 -5.94
C ILE A 218 3.25 -12.42 -5.81
N PRO A 219 3.72 -13.35 -4.95
CA PRO A 219 3.05 -14.62 -4.75
C PRO A 219 1.71 -14.47 -4.02
N SER A 220 0.88 -15.49 -4.16
CA SER A 220 -0.34 -15.70 -3.40
C SER A 220 -0.17 -16.80 -2.36
N TYR A 221 -1.11 -16.88 -1.42
CA TYR A 221 -1.23 -17.99 -0.48
C TYR A 221 -2.71 -18.32 -0.21
N ARG A 222 -2.98 -19.55 0.20
CA ARG A 222 -4.28 -19.96 0.74
C ARG A 222 -4.34 -19.69 2.24
N ILE A 223 -5.49 -19.28 2.74
CA ILE A 223 -5.68 -19.04 4.18
C ILE A 223 -5.45 -20.33 5.00
N THR A 224 -5.86 -21.47 4.47
CA THR A 224 -5.63 -22.80 5.06
C THR A 224 -4.15 -23.14 5.20
N ASP A 225 -3.32 -22.74 4.22
CA ASP A 225 -1.88 -22.99 4.25
C ASP A 225 -1.19 -22.11 5.31
N VAL A 226 -1.67 -20.86 5.49
CA VAL A 226 -1.21 -20.00 6.60
C VAL A 226 -1.56 -20.60 7.96
N ALA A 227 -2.77 -21.14 8.11
CA ALA A 227 -3.18 -21.81 9.34
C ALA A 227 -2.28 -23.03 9.64
N SER A 228 -2.02 -23.88 8.64
CA SER A 228 -1.14 -25.03 8.75
C SER A 228 0.32 -24.65 9.01
N ALA A 229 0.81 -23.53 8.46
CA ALA A 229 2.16 -23.03 8.69
C ALA A 229 2.35 -22.54 10.15
N ILE A 230 1.32 -21.89 10.73
CA ILE A 230 1.39 -21.31 12.08
C ILE A 230 1.13 -22.36 13.17
N ALA A 231 0.11 -23.21 12.96
CA ALA A 231 -0.37 -24.12 13.99
C ALA A 231 -0.92 -25.41 13.36
N PRO A 232 -0.04 -26.31 12.89
CA PRO A 232 -0.45 -27.58 12.25
C PRO A 232 -1.22 -28.48 13.23
N GLU A 233 -1.05 -28.30 14.52
CA GLU A 233 -1.74 -29.02 15.59
C GLU A 233 -3.19 -28.53 15.84
N CYS A 234 -3.55 -27.35 15.35
CA CYS A 234 -4.86 -26.76 15.59
C CYS A 234 -5.90 -27.28 14.58
N ARG A 235 -7.12 -27.47 15.06
CA ARG A 235 -8.28 -27.72 14.19
C ARG A 235 -8.62 -26.45 13.40
N GLN A 236 -8.81 -26.57 12.10
CA GLN A 236 -9.35 -25.52 11.25
C GLN A 236 -10.88 -25.59 11.25
N GLU A 237 -11.54 -24.52 11.69
CA GLU A 237 -13.01 -24.43 11.77
C GLU A 237 -13.54 -23.41 10.76
N ILE A 238 -14.43 -23.82 9.88
CA ILE A 238 -15.03 -22.94 8.87
C ILE A 238 -16.10 -22.08 9.54
N VAL A 239 -15.87 -20.74 9.57
CA VAL A 239 -16.78 -19.78 10.22
C VAL A 239 -17.63 -18.99 9.23
N GLY A 240 -17.39 -19.11 7.94
CA GLY A 240 -18.10 -18.40 6.87
C GLY A 240 -17.50 -17.05 6.52
N ILE A 241 -17.80 -16.58 5.30
CA ILE A 241 -17.34 -15.30 4.76
C ILE A 241 -18.06 -14.15 5.43
N ARG A 242 -17.34 -13.08 5.71
CA ARG A 242 -17.90 -11.84 6.29
C ARG A 242 -18.40 -10.92 5.17
N PRO A 243 -19.45 -10.10 5.43
CA PRO A 243 -19.86 -9.07 4.48
C PRO A 243 -18.67 -8.16 4.10
N GLY A 244 -18.53 -7.89 2.82
CA GLY A 244 -17.45 -7.04 2.31
C GLY A 244 -16.08 -7.73 2.16
N GLU A 245 -16.00 -9.05 2.33
CA GLU A 245 -14.80 -9.84 2.02
C GLU A 245 -14.93 -10.53 0.65
N LYS A 246 -13.79 -10.70 -0.04
CA LYS A 246 -13.67 -11.47 -1.29
C LYS A 246 -13.04 -12.83 -1.00
N ILE A 247 -13.42 -13.86 -1.76
CA ILE A 247 -12.71 -15.14 -1.77
C ILE A 247 -11.29 -14.92 -2.32
N HIS A 248 -11.18 -14.26 -3.47
CA HIS A 248 -9.91 -13.90 -4.10
C HIS A 248 -9.78 -12.39 -4.19
N GLU A 249 -8.59 -11.87 -3.93
CA GLU A 249 -8.31 -10.46 -4.15
C GLU A 249 -7.80 -10.23 -5.57
N GLU A 250 -8.01 -9.04 -6.09
CA GLU A 250 -7.65 -8.65 -7.44
C GLU A 250 -6.84 -7.35 -7.40
N MET A 251 -5.75 -7.26 -8.17
CA MET A 251 -4.95 -6.04 -8.28
C MET A 251 -5.09 -5.38 -9.66
N ILE A 252 -5.40 -6.16 -10.70
CA ILE A 252 -5.68 -5.68 -12.05
C ILE A 252 -6.96 -6.38 -12.49
N THR A 253 -8.00 -5.62 -12.82
CA THR A 253 -9.25 -6.17 -13.35
C THR A 253 -9.13 -6.43 -14.85
N ALA A 254 -9.98 -7.29 -15.40
CA ALA A 254 -10.04 -7.51 -16.85
C ALA A 254 -10.30 -6.20 -17.62
N SER A 255 -11.04 -5.26 -17.03
CA SER A 255 -11.28 -3.93 -17.60
C SER A 255 -10.05 -3.03 -17.61
N ASP A 256 -9.08 -3.25 -16.70
CA ASP A 256 -7.82 -2.50 -16.66
C ASP A 256 -6.85 -2.97 -17.76
N SER A 257 -7.06 -4.15 -18.35
CA SER A 257 -6.13 -4.77 -19.31
C SER A 257 -5.83 -3.90 -20.52
N PHE A 258 -6.80 -3.10 -20.96
CA PHE A 258 -6.64 -2.22 -22.13
C PHE A 258 -5.55 -1.15 -21.97
N THR A 259 -5.19 -0.82 -20.73
CA THR A 259 -4.16 0.17 -20.42
C THR A 259 -3.03 -0.40 -19.56
N THR A 260 -3.02 -1.72 -19.36
CA THR A 260 -2.00 -2.38 -18.53
C THR A 260 -0.83 -2.87 -19.38
N VAL A 261 0.37 -2.60 -18.89
CA VAL A 261 1.61 -3.08 -19.49
C VAL A 261 2.42 -3.90 -18.50
N ASP A 262 3.14 -4.89 -19.01
CA ASP A 262 4.07 -5.73 -18.26
C ASP A 262 5.48 -5.15 -18.37
N MET A 263 6.07 -4.77 -17.23
CA MET A 263 7.44 -4.24 -17.11
C MET A 263 8.42 -5.28 -16.55
N GLY A 264 8.11 -6.56 -16.64
CA GLY A 264 8.89 -7.64 -16.04
C GLY A 264 8.65 -7.79 -14.56
N ARG A 265 9.21 -6.93 -13.71
CA ARG A 265 9.05 -6.97 -12.25
C ARG A 265 7.70 -6.43 -11.76
N TYR A 266 7.14 -5.46 -12.48
CA TYR A 266 5.89 -4.78 -12.15
C TYR A 266 4.94 -4.81 -13.35
N TYR A 267 3.65 -4.66 -13.09
CA TYR A 267 2.70 -4.16 -14.06
C TYR A 267 2.49 -2.66 -13.83
N ALA A 268 2.15 -1.94 -14.89
CA ALA A 268 1.67 -0.56 -14.79
C ALA A 268 0.31 -0.45 -15.49
N ILE A 269 -0.70 0.04 -14.76
CA ILE A 269 -1.97 0.47 -15.34
C ILE A 269 -1.79 1.94 -15.70
N LEU A 270 -1.79 2.26 -16.99
CA LEU A 270 -1.51 3.60 -17.50
C LEU A 270 -2.79 4.47 -17.49
N PRO A 271 -2.65 5.81 -17.38
CA PRO A 271 -3.79 6.72 -17.43
C PRO A 271 -4.42 6.76 -18.83
N ILE A 272 -5.74 6.89 -18.88
CA ILE A 272 -6.44 7.14 -20.14
C ILE A 272 -6.34 8.64 -20.46
N GLY A 273 -5.84 9.00 -21.65
CA GLY A 273 -5.69 10.39 -22.07
C GLY A 273 -4.57 11.14 -21.34
N GLY A 274 -3.53 10.42 -20.90
CA GLY A 274 -2.33 10.99 -20.26
C GLY A 274 -1.41 11.75 -21.25
N GLU A 275 -0.30 12.26 -20.72
CA GLU A 275 0.71 13.02 -21.50
C GLU A 275 1.56 12.14 -22.44
N TYR A 276 1.41 10.82 -22.38
CA TYR A 276 2.18 9.84 -23.15
C TYR A 276 1.28 8.68 -23.62
N SER A 277 1.63 8.08 -24.74
CA SER A 277 0.95 6.91 -25.25
C SER A 277 1.46 5.61 -24.62
N ILE A 278 0.70 4.52 -24.78
CA ILE A 278 1.12 3.18 -24.35
C ILE A 278 2.41 2.76 -25.08
N GLU A 279 2.50 3.07 -26.39
CA GLU A 279 3.64 2.76 -27.22
C GLU A 279 4.91 3.48 -26.76
N GLU A 280 4.81 4.77 -26.45
CA GLU A 280 5.93 5.57 -25.91
C GLU A 280 6.39 5.02 -24.56
N TYR A 281 5.45 4.68 -23.67
CA TYR A 281 5.77 4.11 -22.37
C TYR A 281 6.46 2.73 -22.50
N CYS A 282 5.94 1.86 -23.38
CA CYS A 282 6.52 0.55 -23.65
C CYS A 282 7.93 0.66 -24.23
N ALA A 283 8.13 1.52 -25.22
CA ALA A 283 9.43 1.70 -25.85
C ALA A 283 10.51 2.18 -24.87
N ALA A 284 10.15 3.12 -23.99
CA ALA A 284 11.08 3.69 -23.02
C ALA A 284 11.40 2.76 -21.83
N ASN A 285 10.47 1.89 -21.44
CA ASN A 285 10.58 1.04 -20.25
C ASN A 285 10.85 -0.44 -20.60
N GLY A 286 10.95 -0.81 -21.88
CA GLY A 286 11.05 -2.22 -22.30
C GLY A 286 9.84 -3.05 -21.91
N ALA A 287 8.66 -2.39 -21.83
CA ALA A 287 7.43 -3.01 -21.40
C ALA A 287 6.62 -3.54 -22.61
N THR A 288 5.68 -4.44 -22.35
CA THR A 288 4.76 -4.99 -23.35
C THR A 288 3.32 -4.88 -22.86
N PRO A 289 2.33 -4.51 -23.72
CA PRO A 289 0.93 -4.57 -23.36
C PRO A 289 0.54 -5.99 -22.94
N VAL A 290 -0.33 -6.11 -21.91
CA VAL A 290 -0.90 -7.40 -21.55
C VAL A 290 -2.00 -7.80 -22.53
N GLU A 291 -2.38 -9.08 -22.57
CA GLU A 291 -3.50 -9.54 -23.40
C GLU A 291 -4.82 -8.91 -22.95
N THR A 292 -5.71 -8.64 -23.91
CA THR A 292 -7.07 -8.15 -23.63
C THR A 292 -7.81 -9.16 -22.74
N GLY A 293 -8.40 -8.68 -21.67
CA GLY A 293 -9.07 -9.52 -20.67
C GLY A 293 -8.14 -10.08 -19.58
N PHE A 294 -6.85 -9.76 -19.62
CA PHE A 294 -5.93 -10.12 -18.55
C PHE A 294 -6.43 -9.58 -17.20
N ALA A 295 -6.41 -10.44 -16.19
CA ALA A 295 -6.70 -10.08 -14.80
C ALA A 295 -5.60 -10.62 -13.88
N TYR A 296 -5.17 -9.81 -12.92
CA TYR A 296 -4.21 -10.26 -11.91
C TYR A 296 -4.93 -10.50 -10.58
N ASN A 297 -5.28 -11.77 -10.36
CA ASN A 297 -6.13 -12.25 -9.28
C ASN A 297 -5.38 -13.24 -8.40
N SER A 298 -5.56 -13.18 -7.08
CA SER A 298 -4.86 -14.04 -6.13
C SER A 298 -5.23 -15.53 -6.23
N GLY A 299 -6.41 -15.85 -6.77
CA GLY A 299 -6.87 -17.22 -6.94
C GLY A 299 -6.30 -17.91 -8.19
N SER A 300 -6.03 -17.14 -9.25
CA SER A 300 -5.47 -17.60 -10.52
C SER A 300 -3.98 -17.28 -10.70
N ASN A 301 -3.34 -16.71 -9.68
CA ASN A 301 -1.91 -16.40 -9.72
C ASN A 301 -1.08 -17.68 -9.88
N PRO A 302 -0.16 -17.77 -10.85
CA PRO A 302 0.68 -18.98 -11.04
C PRO A 302 1.69 -19.20 -9.90
N ASN A 303 1.97 -18.17 -9.10
CA ASN A 303 2.96 -18.22 -8.02
C ASN A 303 2.27 -18.28 -6.65
N PHE A 304 2.24 -19.47 -6.04
CA PHE A 304 1.73 -19.72 -4.70
C PHE A 304 2.83 -20.10 -3.74
N LEU A 305 2.79 -19.53 -2.54
CA LEU A 305 3.62 -19.96 -1.43
C LEU A 305 3.06 -21.24 -0.81
N ASP A 306 3.92 -22.23 -0.62
CA ASP A 306 3.59 -23.44 0.12
C ASP A 306 3.68 -23.25 1.64
N VAL A 307 3.28 -24.29 2.41
CA VAL A 307 3.24 -24.26 3.89
C VAL A 307 4.64 -24.02 4.48
N GLU A 308 5.69 -24.61 3.90
CA GLU A 308 7.06 -24.48 4.41
C GLU A 308 7.66 -23.11 4.11
N GLU A 309 7.38 -22.57 2.93
CA GLU A 309 7.75 -21.19 2.56
C GLU A 309 7.05 -20.17 3.45
N LEU A 310 5.75 -20.36 3.69
CA LEU A 310 4.98 -19.52 4.60
C LEU A 310 5.54 -19.60 6.02
N ARG A 311 5.86 -20.80 6.52
CA ARG A 311 6.45 -20.99 7.84
C ARG A 311 7.75 -20.23 7.99
N ARG A 312 8.67 -20.36 7.04
CA ARG A 312 9.93 -19.61 7.03
C ARG A 312 9.69 -18.11 7.05
N LEU A 313 8.87 -17.60 6.14
CA LEU A 313 8.60 -16.16 6.04
C LEU A 313 7.93 -15.59 7.29
N ILE A 314 7.01 -16.32 7.92
CA ILE A 314 6.30 -15.89 9.13
C ILE A 314 7.27 -15.79 10.31
N PHE A 315 8.07 -16.82 10.56
CA PHE A 315 8.95 -16.86 11.72
C PHE A 315 10.20 -16.00 11.55
N ASP A 316 10.81 -15.95 10.36
CA ASP A 316 11.93 -15.04 10.05
C ASP A 316 11.51 -13.56 10.12
N SER A 317 10.25 -13.23 9.80
CA SER A 317 9.73 -11.87 9.92
C SER A 317 9.39 -11.48 11.36
N THR A 318 9.00 -12.44 12.19
CA THR A 318 8.61 -12.20 13.58
C THR A 318 9.82 -11.85 14.45
N ASP A 319 10.98 -12.44 14.18
CA ASP A 319 12.22 -12.12 14.87
C ASP A 319 12.75 -10.71 14.57
N LYS A 320 12.36 -10.13 13.41
CA LYS A 320 12.76 -8.77 12.99
C LYS A 320 11.81 -7.65 13.43
N VAL A 321 10.61 -7.97 13.88
CA VAL A 321 9.60 -6.97 14.31
C VAL A 321 9.70 -6.66 15.80
N ASN A 322 10.36 -7.53 16.58
CA ASN A 322 10.58 -7.36 18.03
C ASN A 322 11.92 -6.67 18.39
N LEU A 323 12.62 -6.09 17.40
CA LEU A 323 13.85 -5.32 17.59
C LEU A 323 13.58 -3.82 17.17
#